data_3b5224dc5a2e33d9f30a9022b1ff3191
#
_entry.id   3b5224dc5a2e33d9f30a9022b1ff3191
#
_cell.length_a   1.000
_cell.length_b   1.000
_cell.length_c   1.000
_cell.angle_alpha   90.00
_cell.angle_beta   90.00
_cell.angle_gamma   90.00
#
_symmetry.space_group_name_H-M   'P 1'
#
loop_
_entity.id
_entity.type
_entity.pdbx_description
1 polymer ?
#
loop_
_entity_poly.entity_id
_entity_poly.type
_entity_poly.pdbx_seq_one_letter_code
_entity_poly.pdbx_strand_id
1 'polypeptide(L)'
;MYKKLKQFKQDLRVIEKYYRYLVKLTKDHQVIGAFNEWILDNYASILEHENMVLEYYGDEKLMLSSKESGDVIWKCLSTYLEGSHFKMSKRNLIRCFLQYQKNNKIFFTYRELLLIRPILSMIVIHQTRLLCDFERHTLEEKKRAEKDIAYLEKKLHKNKNANIHQYITIREDIIDYPIYLEYLNENLHRLNREASTLFYELNENLEKNNTNLKKVLNGVYQDRINNNLIISNLFHILKLNENLKLETLYEEISETEKELNTDKIYKAMDSDTKASYRNQLIKLAKKKKISELTYARRLVAKGEKEKKHIGFYLFK
;
A
#
# COMPACT_ATOMS: atom_id res chain seq x y z
N MET A 1 4.98 5.59 -15.71
CA MET A 1 3.71 4.88 -15.51
C MET A 1 3.73 3.43 -16.02
N TYR A 2 4.17 3.12 -17.28
CA TYR A 2 4.25 1.73 -17.79
C TYR A 2 5.02 0.76 -16.89
N LYS A 3 6.18 1.16 -16.37
CA LYS A 3 6.96 0.35 -15.41
C LYS A 3 6.15 0.05 -14.13
N LYS A 4 5.38 1.02 -13.63
CA LYS A 4 4.53 0.86 -12.44
C LYS A 4 3.37 -0.10 -12.70
N LEU A 5 2.75 -0.05 -13.87
CA LEU A 5 1.70 -1.00 -14.25
C LEU A 5 2.25 -2.44 -14.40
N LYS A 6 3.46 -2.59 -14.95
CA LYS A 6 4.13 -3.89 -15.00
C LYS A 6 4.41 -4.42 -13.60
N GLN A 7 4.91 -3.56 -12.70
CA GLN A 7 5.13 -3.92 -11.28
C GLN A 7 3.81 -4.33 -10.61
N PHE A 8 2.76 -3.54 -10.78
CA PHE A 8 1.43 -3.84 -10.25
C PHE A 8 0.92 -5.24 -10.64
N LYS A 9 1.05 -5.62 -11.93
CA LYS A 9 0.70 -6.98 -12.39
C LYS A 9 1.58 -8.06 -11.77
N GLN A 10 2.83 -7.76 -11.48
CA GLN A 10 3.71 -8.70 -10.76
C GLN A 10 3.31 -8.83 -9.29
N ASP A 11 3.00 -7.72 -8.64
CA ASP A 11 2.55 -7.69 -7.24
C ASP A 11 1.28 -8.52 -7.04
N LEU A 12 0.30 -8.36 -7.93
CA LEU A 12 -0.93 -9.18 -7.92
C LEU A 12 -0.66 -10.68 -8.02
N ARG A 13 0.23 -11.09 -8.93
CA ARG A 13 0.60 -12.52 -9.06
C ARG A 13 1.23 -13.08 -7.78
N VAL A 14 2.03 -12.28 -7.09
CA VAL A 14 2.64 -12.69 -5.81
C VAL A 14 1.58 -12.83 -4.73
N ILE A 15 0.67 -11.85 -4.62
CA ILE A 15 -0.43 -11.89 -3.66
C ILE A 15 -1.37 -13.07 -3.96
N GLU A 16 -1.73 -13.31 -5.22
CA GLU A 16 -2.55 -14.47 -5.62
C GLU A 16 -1.90 -15.80 -5.23
N LYS A 17 -0.60 -15.94 -5.48
CA LYS A 17 0.15 -17.14 -5.10
C LYS A 17 0.14 -17.33 -3.58
N TYR A 18 0.30 -16.24 -2.83
CA TYR A 18 0.24 -16.27 -1.37
C TYR A 18 -1.17 -16.60 -0.86
N TYR A 19 -2.21 -16.00 -1.42
CA TYR A 19 -3.60 -16.32 -1.10
C TYR A 19 -3.91 -17.82 -1.31
N ARG A 20 -3.52 -18.38 -2.46
CA ARG A 20 -3.69 -19.81 -2.74
C ARG A 20 -2.95 -20.70 -1.74
N TYR A 21 -1.79 -20.27 -1.29
CA TYR A 21 -1.04 -20.94 -0.24
C TYR A 21 -1.80 -20.92 1.10
N LEU A 22 -2.35 -19.79 1.51
CA LEU A 22 -3.16 -19.64 2.72
C LEU A 22 -4.42 -20.52 2.67
N VAL A 23 -5.13 -20.54 1.54
CA VAL A 23 -6.29 -21.42 1.33
C VAL A 23 -5.92 -22.90 1.52
N LYS A 24 -4.73 -23.30 1.12
CA LYS A 24 -4.25 -24.68 1.38
C LYS A 24 -4.00 -24.90 2.88
N LEU A 25 -3.34 -23.98 3.56
CA LEU A 25 -3.09 -24.09 5.01
C LEU A 25 -4.39 -24.22 5.81
N THR A 26 -5.42 -23.43 5.47
CA THR A 26 -6.73 -23.52 6.14
C THR A 26 -7.43 -24.86 5.88
N LYS A 27 -7.34 -25.41 4.67
CA LYS A 27 -7.85 -26.76 4.36
C LYS A 27 -7.13 -27.86 5.14
N ASP A 28 -5.85 -27.67 5.40
CA ASP A 28 -5.04 -28.59 6.19
C ASP A 28 -5.21 -28.34 7.72
N HIS A 29 -6.21 -27.55 8.13
CA HIS A 29 -6.53 -27.19 9.52
C HIS A 29 -5.36 -26.55 10.29
N GLN A 30 -4.45 -25.90 9.60
CA GLN A 30 -3.36 -25.16 10.24
C GLN A 30 -3.85 -23.81 10.75
N VAL A 31 -3.40 -23.44 11.96
CA VAL A 31 -3.71 -22.12 12.53
C VAL A 31 -2.95 -21.05 11.77
N ILE A 32 -3.68 -20.06 11.30
CA ILE A 32 -3.14 -18.89 10.62
C ILE A 32 -3.26 -17.66 11.54
N GLY A 33 -2.30 -16.74 11.43
CA GLY A 33 -2.32 -15.50 12.22
C GLY A 33 -3.26 -14.45 11.65
N ALA A 34 -3.56 -13.42 12.44
CA ALA A 34 -4.50 -12.35 12.08
C ALA A 34 -4.17 -11.64 10.75
N PHE A 35 -2.89 -11.44 10.44
CA PHE A 35 -2.48 -10.91 9.12
C PHE A 35 -3.02 -11.76 7.97
N ASN A 36 -2.88 -13.08 8.08
CA ASN A 36 -3.30 -14.03 7.04
C ASN A 36 -4.81 -14.08 6.88
N GLU A 37 -5.55 -13.93 7.98
CA GLU A 37 -7.02 -13.79 7.96
C GLU A 37 -7.43 -12.53 7.18
N TRP A 38 -6.76 -11.39 7.37
CA TRP A 38 -7.03 -10.17 6.61
C TRP A 38 -6.89 -10.40 5.09
N ILE A 39 -5.86 -11.12 4.65
CA ILE A 39 -5.67 -11.43 3.23
C ILE A 39 -6.78 -12.34 2.71
N LEU A 40 -7.16 -13.39 3.46
CA LEU A 40 -8.23 -14.31 3.05
C LEU A 40 -9.58 -13.61 2.93
N ASP A 41 -9.93 -12.81 3.92
CA ASP A 41 -11.25 -12.16 4.00
C ASP A 41 -11.43 -11.04 2.98
N ASN A 42 -10.33 -10.39 2.58
CA ASN A 42 -10.40 -9.20 1.72
C ASN A 42 -9.80 -9.42 0.32
N TYR A 43 -9.54 -10.65 -0.10
CA TYR A 43 -8.96 -10.91 -1.42
C TYR A 43 -9.86 -10.46 -2.57
N ALA A 44 -11.18 -10.52 -2.39
CA ALA A 44 -12.14 -10.02 -3.37
C ALA A 44 -11.96 -8.52 -3.65
N SER A 45 -11.72 -7.70 -2.62
CA SER A 45 -11.45 -6.27 -2.80
C SER A 45 -10.16 -6.02 -3.60
N ILE A 46 -9.13 -6.86 -3.43
CA ILE A 46 -7.91 -6.78 -4.27
C ILE A 46 -8.25 -6.97 -5.76
N LEU A 47 -9.10 -7.95 -6.09
CA LEU A 47 -9.52 -8.22 -7.48
C LEU A 47 -10.38 -7.08 -8.06
N GLU A 48 -11.26 -6.48 -7.25
CA GLU A 48 -12.05 -5.31 -7.67
C GLU A 48 -11.14 -4.13 -8.02
N HIS A 49 -10.10 -3.89 -7.22
CA HIS A 49 -9.11 -2.85 -7.48
C HIS A 49 -8.19 -3.18 -8.66
N GLU A 50 -7.90 -4.47 -8.92
CA GLU A 50 -7.23 -4.90 -10.15
C GLU A 50 -8.04 -4.49 -11.38
N ASN A 51 -9.33 -4.84 -11.41
CA ASN A 51 -10.23 -4.51 -12.52
C ASN A 51 -10.30 -3.01 -12.74
N MET A 52 -10.50 -2.23 -11.66
CA MET A 52 -10.56 -0.77 -11.74
C MET A 52 -9.26 -0.18 -12.33
N VAL A 53 -8.10 -0.65 -11.90
CA VAL A 53 -6.80 -0.17 -12.43
C VAL A 53 -6.64 -0.55 -13.90
N LEU A 54 -7.00 -1.78 -14.29
CA LEU A 54 -6.89 -2.25 -15.67
C LEU A 54 -7.85 -1.52 -16.61
N GLU A 55 -9.08 -1.25 -16.21
CA GLU A 55 -10.04 -0.42 -16.96
C GLU A 55 -9.49 0.99 -17.19
N TYR A 56 -8.95 1.60 -16.15
CA TYR A 56 -8.38 2.94 -16.22
C TYR A 56 -7.19 3.04 -17.18
N TYR A 57 -6.34 2.01 -17.20
CA TYR A 57 -5.16 1.95 -18.06
C TYR A 57 -5.40 1.24 -19.40
N GLY A 58 -6.54 0.59 -19.57
CA GLY A 58 -6.97 0.03 -20.86
C GLY A 58 -7.35 1.09 -21.89
N ASP A 59 -7.69 2.30 -21.46
CA ASP A 59 -7.86 3.45 -22.34
C ASP A 59 -6.49 4.06 -22.71
N GLU A 60 -5.90 3.56 -23.81
CA GLU A 60 -4.59 3.97 -24.31
C GLU A 60 -4.47 5.50 -24.52
N LYS A 61 -5.57 6.21 -24.78
CA LYS A 61 -5.60 7.68 -24.95
C LYS A 61 -5.31 8.42 -23.65
N LEU A 62 -5.76 7.87 -22.51
CA LEU A 62 -5.42 8.40 -21.19
C LEU A 62 -3.94 8.16 -20.85
N MET A 63 -3.42 7.00 -21.20
CA MET A 63 -2.02 6.61 -20.96
C MET A 63 -0.99 7.48 -21.68
N LEU A 64 -1.21 7.77 -22.97
CA LEU A 64 -0.23 8.49 -23.82
C LEU A 64 -0.07 9.96 -23.45
N SER A 65 -1.09 10.57 -22.81
CA SER A 65 -1.06 11.98 -22.39
C SER A 65 -0.56 12.23 -20.96
N SER A 66 -0.35 11.18 -20.16
CA SER A 66 -0.13 11.28 -18.70
C SER A 66 1.23 10.77 -18.22
N LYS A 67 2.23 10.61 -19.11
CA LYS A 67 3.55 10.07 -18.71
C LYS A 67 4.23 10.82 -17.57
N GLU A 68 4.03 12.14 -17.50
CA GLU A 68 4.63 13.01 -16.47
C GLU A 68 3.71 13.24 -15.27
N SER A 69 2.40 13.33 -15.49
CA SER A 69 1.42 13.70 -14.46
C SER A 69 1.19 12.61 -13.39
N GLY A 70 1.23 11.35 -13.78
CA GLY A 70 1.06 10.24 -12.84
C GLY A 70 2.19 10.11 -11.81
N ASP A 71 3.39 10.56 -12.12
CA ASP A 71 4.53 10.50 -11.19
C ASP A 71 4.40 11.53 -10.06
N VAL A 72 3.80 12.69 -10.32
CA VAL A 72 3.54 13.71 -9.30
C VAL A 72 2.49 13.20 -8.29
N ILE A 73 1.38 12.63 -8.77
CA ILE A 73 0.35 12.02 -7.90
C ILE A 73 0.94 10.85 -7.09
N TRP A 74 1.73 10.01 -7.76
CA TRP A 74 2.41 8.90 -7.07
C TRP A 74 3.28 9.40 -5.94
N LYS A 75 4.16 10.38 -6.20
CA LYS A 75 5.06 10.95 -5.19
C LYS A 75 4.29 11.58 -4.03
N CYS A 76 3.23 12.33 -4.33
CA CYS A 76 2.37 12.93 -3.31
C CYS A 76 1.76 11.87 -2.39
N LEU A 77 1.14 10.84 -2.97
CA LEU A 77 0.46 9.78 -2.22
C LEU A 77 1.45 8.88 -1.46
N SER A 78 2.54 8.42 -2.08
CA SER A 78 3.49 7.52 -1.42
C SER A 78 4.16 8.20 -0.23
N THR A 79 4.65 9.43 -0.39
CA THR A 79 5.26 10.17 0.72
C THR A 79 4.30 10.36 1.89
N TYR A 80 3.02 10.65 1.60
CA TYR A 80 2.02 10.81 2.66
C TYR A 80 1.72 9.48 3.35
N LEU A 81 1.50 8.40 2.58
CA LEU A 81 1.12 7.09 3.12
C LEU A 81 2.22 6.49 3.98
N GLU A 82 3.47 6.54 3.52
CA GLU A 82 4.63 6.10 4.29
C GLU A 82 4.77 6.88 5.61
N GLY A 83 4.68 8.21 5.56
CA GLY A 83 4.79 9.07 6.74
C GLY A 83 3.62 8.95 7.72
N SER A 84 2.46 8.42 7.30
CA SER A 84 1.28 8.18 8.13
C SER A 84 1.08 6.73 8.57
N HIS A 85 2.04 5.84 8.32
CA HIS A 85 1.88 4.39 8.49
C HIS A 85 0.61 3.86 7.81
N PHE A 86 0.35 4.34 6.59
CA PHE A 86 -0.84 4.00 5.79
C PHE A 86 -2.18 4.34 6.45
N LYS A 87 -2.19 5.29 7.38
CA LYS A 87 -3.43 5.78 7.99
C LYS A 87 -4.01 6.92 7.16
N MET A 88 -5.17 6.70 6.56
CA MET A 88 -5.82 7.67 5.67
C MET A 88 -7.30 7.84 5.98
N SER A 89 -7.77 9.08 5.79
CA SER A 89 -9.18 9.45 5.71
C SER A 89 -9.39 10.38 4.52
N LYS A 90 -10.63 10.52 4.04
CA LYS A 90 -10.95 11.48 2.97
C LYS A 90 -10.43 12.89 3.27
N ARG A 91 -10.63 13.38 4.49
CA ARG A 91 -10.16 14.71 4.92
C ARG A 91 -8.65 14.84 4.86
N ASN A 92 -7.92 13.81 5.29
CA ASN A 92 -6.46 13.81 5.27
C ASN A 92 -5.92 13.69 3.85
N LEU A 93 -6.59 12.94 2.97
CA LEU A 93 -6.26 12.84 1.55
C LEU A 93 -6.33 14.22 0.88
N ILE A 94 -7.44 14.96 1.06
CA ILE A 94 -7.60 16.31 0.53
C ILE A 94 -6.52 17.24 1.07
N ARG A 95 -6.28 17.22 2.39
CA ARG A 95 -5.23 18.03 3.02
C ARG A 95 -3.84 17.72 2.45
N CYS A 96 -3.53 16.45 2.20
CA CYS A 96 -2.28 16.04 1.58
C CYS A 96 -2.07 16.72 0.22
N PHE A 97 -3.08 16.68 -0.66
CA PHE A 97 -3.00 17.31 -1.98
C PHE A 97 -2.87 18.83 -1.90
N LEU A 98 -3.66 19.48 -1.06
CA LEU A 98 -3.59 20.94 -0.87
C LEU A 98 -2.22 21.37 -0.34
N GLN A 99 -1.68 20.65 0.63
CA GLN A 99 -0.36 20.92 1.18
C GLN A 99 0.74 20.67 0.16
N TYR A 100 0.63 19.61 -0.65
CA TYR A 100 1.57 19.31 -1.71
C TYR A 100 1.58 20.41 -2.80
N GLN A 101 0.40 20.89 -3.23
CA GLN A 101 0.28 22.02 -4.15
C GLN A 101 0.97 23.28 -3.60
N LYS A 102 0.70 23.61 -2.33
CA LYS A 102 1.29 24.79 -1.66
C LYS A 102 2.82 24.70 -1.58
N ASN A 103 3.35 23.54 -1.15
CA ASN A 103 4.79 23.36 -0.93
C ASN A 103 5.59 23.37 -2.24
N ASN A 104 5.01 22.82 -3.30
CA ASN A 104 5.68 22.69 -4.61
C ASN A 104 5.28 23.79 -5.60
N LYS A 105 4.38 24.71 -5.22
CA LYS A 105 3.87 25.80 -6.07
C LYS A 105 3.30 25.30 -7.42
N ILE A 106 2.56 24.18 -7.37
CA ILE A 106 1.92 23.56 -8.52
C ILE A 106 0.41 23.51 -8.34
N PHE A 107 -0.32 23.31 -9.44
CA PHE A 107 -1.76 23.07 -9.43
C PHE A 107 -2.06 21.81 -10.23
N PHE A 108 -2.80 20.89 -9.63
CA PHE A 108 -3.22 19.67 -10.30
C PHE A 108 -4.24 19.96 -11.40
N THR A 109 -4.02 19.38 -12.55
CA THR A 109 -4.98 19.35 -13.65
C THR A 109 -6.10 18.34 -13.35
N TYR A 110 -7.23 18.44 -14.04
CA TYR A 110 -8.30 17.45 -13.94
C TYR A 110 -7.82 16.03 -14.29
N ARG A 111 -6.94 15.91 -15.28
CA ARG A 111 -6.38 14.61 -15.68
C ARG A 111 -5.53 13.97 -14.60
N GLU A 112 -4.75 14.77 -13.89
CA GLU A 112 -3.96 14.28 -12.75
C GLU A 112 -4.86 13.82 -11.62
N LEU A 113 -5.91 14.56 -11.30
CA LEU A 113 -6.86 14.19 -10.25
C LEU A 113 -7.62 12.88 -10.57
N LEU A 114 -7.90 12.60 -11.86
CA LEU A 114 -8.45 11.31 -12.28
C LEU A 114 -7.55 10.12 -11.93
N LEU A 115 -6.23 10.32 -11.87
CA LEU A 115 -5.27 9.27 -11.57
C LEU A 115 -5.15 8.93 -10.08
N ILE A 116 -5.80 9.69 -9.18
CA ILE A 116 -5.73 9.45 -7.74
C ILE A 116 -6.17 8.03 -7.39
N ARG A 117 -7.35 7.61 -7.87
CA ARG A 117 -7.92 6.31 -7.54
C ARG A 117 -7.05 5.13 -8.01
N PRO A 118 -6.67 5.03 -9.29
CA PRO A 118 -5.84 3.91 -9.75
C PRO A 118 -4.44 3.93 -9.13
N ILE A 119 -3.83 5.09 -8.93
CA ILE A 119 -2.51 5.18 -8.29
C ILE A 119 -2.57 4.78 -6.82
N LEU A 120 -3.61 5.19 -6.10
CA LEU A 120 -3.82 4.80 -4.70
C LEU A 120 -3.93 3.27 -4.58
N SER A 121 -4.72 2.62 -5.44
CA SER A 121 -4.83 1.16 -5.49
C SER A 121 -3.48 0.49 -5.78
N MET A 122 -2.72 1.02 -6.73
CA MET A 122 -1.41 0.46 -7.08
C MET A 122 -0.42 0.54 -5.91
N ILE A 123 -0.40 1.66 -5.16
CA ILE A 123 0.48 1.83 -3.99
C ILE A 123 0.08 0.85 -2.89
N VAL A 124 -1.22 0.75 -2.60
CA VAL A 124 -1.73 -0.15 -1.55
C VAL A 124 -1.44 -1.61 -1.88
N ILE A 125 -1.69 -2.04 -3.13
CA ILE A 125 -1.42 -3.41 -3.57
C ILE A 125 0.08 -3.72 -3.54
N HIS A 126 0.94 -2.77 -3.92
CA HIS A 126 2.38 -2.92 -3.79
C HIS A 126 2.81 -3.15 -2.33
N GLN A 127 2.31 -2.35 -1.41
CA GLN A 127 2.61 -2.51 0.02
C GLN A 127 2.06 -3.82 0.59
N THR A 128 0.85 -4.21 0.20
CA THR A 128 0.27 -5.51 0.58
C THR A 128 1.17 -6.67 0.13
N ARG A 129 1.71 -6.60 -1.09
CA ARG A 129 2.65 -7.61 -1.60
C ARG A 129 3.93 -7.68 -0.77
N LEU A 130 4.51 -6.54 -0.36
CA LEU A 130 5.70 -6.53 0.50
C LEU A 130 5.43 -7.21 1.84
N LEU A 131 4.27 -6.96 2.44
CA LEU A 131 3.85 -7.62 3.67
C LEU A 131 3.61 -9.12 3.47
N CYS A 132 3.02 -9.54 2.35
CA CYS A 132 2.86 -10.96 2.02
C CYS A 132 4.21 -11.68 1.87
N ASP A 133 5.20 -11.04 1.27
CA ASP A 133 6.56 -11.61 1.18
C ASP A 133 7.19 -11.75 2.57
N PHE A 134 7.07 -10.74 3.41
CA PHE A 134 7.55 -10.79 4.80
C PHE A 134 6.90 -11.95 5.58
N GLU A 135 5.57 -12.04 5.56
CA GLU A 135 4.84 -13.11 6.25
C GLU A 135 5.17 -14.51 5.69
N ARG A 136 5.42 -14.62 4.40
CA ARG A 136 5.86 -15.89 3.81
C ARG A 136 7.22 -16.32 4.39
N HIS A 137 8.18 -15.41 4.51
CA HIS A 137 9.47 -15.69 5.15
C HIS A 137 9.30 -16.09 6.61
N THR A 138 8.45 -15.37 7.35
CA THR A 138 8.09 -15.71 8.74
C THR A 138 7.57 -17.16 8.86
N LEU A 139 6.67 -17.57 7.98
CA LEU A 139 6.14 -18.94 7.97
C LEU A 139 7.21 -19.99 7.57
N GLU A 140 8.13 -19.64 6.68
CA GLU A 140 9.23 -20.52 6.28
C GLU A 140 10.23 -20.71 7.43
N GLU A 141 10.60 -19.65 8.15
CA GLU A 141 11.43 -19.71 9.36
C GLU A 141 10.78 -20.59 10.44
N LYS A 142 9.50 -20.35 10.72
CA LYS A 142 8.77 -21.15 11.70
C LYS A 142 8.75 -22.64 11.34
N LYS A 143 8.43 -22.98 10.09
CA LYS A 143 8.45 -24.38 9.63
C LYS A 143 9.82 -25.04 9.73
N ARG A 144 10.89 -24.26 9.53
CA ARG A 144 12.25 -24.74 9.71
C ARG A 144 12.52 -25.05 11.19
N ALA A 145 12.17 -24.12 12.08
CA ALA A 145 12.31 -24.32 13.51
C ALA A 145 11.52 -25.54 14.02
N GLU A 146 10.26 -25.69 13.55
CA GLU A 146 9.43 -26.86 13.87
C GLU A 146 10.09 -28.19 13.50
N LYS A 147 10.69 -28.26 12.30
CA LYS A 147 11.40 -29.47 11.85
C LYS A 147 12.64 -29.78 12.70
N ASP A 148 13.41 -28.73 13.03
CA ASP A 148 14.62 -28.88 13.81
C ASP A 148 14.31 -29.31 15.25
N ILE A 149 13.28 -28.74 15.87
CA ILE A 149 12.82 -29.13 17.20
C ILE A 149 12.27 -30.57 17.18
N ALA A 150 11.44 -30.94 16.22
CA ALA A 150 10.92 -32.31 16.13
C ALA A 150 12.04 -33.34 15.91
N TYR A 151 13.08 -32.97 15.15
CA TYR A 151 14.26 -33.81 14.99
C TYR A 151 15.02 -33.98 16.30
N LEU A 152 15.23 -32.89 17.06
CA LEU A 152 15.87 -32.93 18.38
C LEU A 152 15.10 -33.80 19.37
N GLU A 153 13.79 -33.59 19.47
CA GLU A 153 12.91 -34.38 20.34
C GLU A 153 13.04 -35.88 20.05
N LYS A 154 12.99 -36.27 18.78
CA LYS A 154 13.14 -37.66 18.35
C LYS A 154 14.51 -38.25 18.73
N LYS A 155 15.59 -37.47 18.65
CA LYS A 155 16.95 -37.91 18.99
C LYS A 155 17.15 -38.04 20.48
N LEU A 156 16.72 -37.04 21.26
CA LEU A 156 16.80 -37.04 22.72
C LEU A 156 15.90 -38.11 23.36
N HIS A 157 14.77 -38.43 22.75
CA HIS A 157 13.91 -39.52 23.21
C HIS A 157 14.59 -40.90 23.07
N LYS A 158 15.38 -41.07 22.01
CA LYS A 158 16.14 -42.35 21.79
C LYS A 158 17.35 -42.47 22.66
N ASN A 159 18.04 -41.35 22.99
CA ASN A 159 19.24 -41.32 23.83
C ASN A 159 19.19 -40.10 24.75
N LYS A 160 18.76 -40.31 25.98
CA LYS A 160 18.55 -39.26 26.98
C LYS A 160 19.87 -38.55 27.41
N ASN A 161 21.04 -39.17 27.15
CA ASN A 161 22.34 -38.62 27.46
C ASN A 161 23.10 -38.14 26.20
N ALA A 162 22.43 -38.00 25.08
CA ALA A 162 23.05 -37.56 23.85
C ALA A 162 23.44 -36.09 23.93
N ASN A 163 24.62 -35.75 23.50
CA ASN A 163 25.06 -34.37 23.39
C ASN A 163 24.23 -33.68 22.28
N ILE A 164 23.47 -32.66 22.67
CA ILE A 164 22.54 -31.93 21.76
C ILE A 164 23.27 -31.26 20.59
N HIS A 165 24.55 -30.85 20.81
CA HIS A 165 25.41 -30.26 19.77
C HIS A 165 25.76 -31.22 18.61
N GLN A 166 25.56 -32.52 18.77
CA GLN A 166 25.70 -33.49 17.68
C GLN A 166 24.53 -33.40 16.67
N TYR A 167 23.44 -32.77 17.08
CA TYR A 167 22.19 -32.72 16.30
C TYR A 167 21.81 -31.34 15.81
N ILE A 168 22.25 -30.31 16.50
CA ILE A 168 21.99 -28.91 16.10
C ILE A 168 23.22 -28.07 16.42
N THR A 169 23.58 -27.22 15.47
CA THR A 169 24.62 -26.19 15.66
C THR A 169 23.96 -24.82 15.48
N ILE A 170 24.17 -23.96 16.47
CA ILE A 170 23.73 -22.57 16.37
C ILE A 170 24.61 -21.87 15.35
N ARG A 171 24.00 -21.40 14.28
CA ARG A 171 24.70 -20.71 13.20
C ARG A 171 25.06 -19.29 13.62
N GLU A 172 26.16 -18.76 13.12
CA GLU A 172 26.60 -17.38 13.39
C GLU A 172 25.57 -16.35 12.87
N ASP A 173 24.86 -16.66 11.77
CA ASP A 173 23.85 -15.83 11.15
C ASP A 173 22.43 -15.99 11.75
N ILE A 174 22.32 -16.64 12.91
CA ILE A 174 21.00 -16.95 13.52
C ILE A 174 20.21 -15.68 13.88
N ILE A 175 20.90 -14.56 14.07
CA ILE A 175 20.29 -13.26 14.34
C ILE A 175 19.40 -12.78 13.17
N ASP A 176 19.70 -13.23 11.95
CA ASP A 176 18.94 -12.89 10.75
C ASP A 176 17.63 -13.70 10.64
N TYR A 177 17.40 -14.62 11.59
CA TYR A 177 16.21 -15.49 11.65
C TYR A 177 15.45 -15.33 12.97
N PRO A 178 14.87 -14.16 13.23
CA PRO A 178 14.28 -13.83 14.53
C PRO A 178 13.05 -14.69 14.87
N ILE A 179 12.28 -15.13 13.89
CA ILE A 179 11.13 -16.02 14.10
C ILE A 179 11.57 -17.45 14.43
N TYR A 180 12.67 -17.91 13.78
CA TYR A 180 13.30 -19.17 14.14
C TYR A 180 13.76 -19.14 15.60
N LEU A 181 14.40 -18.05 16.03
CA LEU A 181 14.84 -17.84 17.42
C LEU A 181 13.68 -17.84 18.40
N GLU A 182 12.59 -17.17 18.07
CA GLU A 182 11.38 -17.15 18.92
C GLU A 182 10.86 -18.57 19.15
N TYR A 183 10.66 -19.32 18.05
CA TYR A 183 10.15 -20.68 18.14
C TYR A 183 11.11 -21.63 18.85
N LEU A 184 12.42 -21.51 18.58
CA LEU A 184 13.46 -22.28 19.27
C LEU A 184 13.41 -21.99 20.78
N ASN A 185 13.36 -20.71 21.19
CA ASN A 185 13.27 -20.31 22.59
C ASN A 185 12.04 -20.90 23.28
N GLU A 186 10.85 -20.84 22.65
CA GLU A 186 9.62 -21.37 23.23
C GLU A 186 9.67 -22.88 23.45
N ASN A 187 10.40 -23.62 22.63
CA ASN A 187 10.36 -25.08 22.63
C ASN A 187 11.59 -25.73 23.26
N LEU A 188 12.75 -25.06 23.30
CA LEU A 188 13.96 -25.60 23.98
C LEU A 188 13.73 -25.89 25.45
N HIS A 189 12.90 -25.09 26.15
CA HIS A 189 12.55 -25.34 27.56
C HIS A 189 11.87 -26.69 27.80
N ARG A 190 11.30 -27.30 26.75
CA ARG A 190 10.68 -28.64 26.82
C ARG A 190 11.69 -29.77 26.67
N LEU A 191 12.92 -29.48 26.21
CA LEU A 191 13.91 -30.44 25.78
C LEU A 191 14.95 -30.82 26.84
N ASN A 192 14.71 -30.74 28.15
CA ASN A 192 15.63 -31.18 29.21
C ASN A 192 16.83 -30.25 29.55
N ARG A 193 17.61 -30.68 30.59
CA ARG A 193 18.83 -29.98 31.09
C ARG A 193 19.87 -29.64 30.01
N GLU A 194 19.95 -30.41 28.96
CA GLU A 194 20.92 -30.19 27.87
C GLU A 194 20.56 -29.02 26.98
N ALA A 195 19.29 -28.56 26.97
CA ALA A 195 18.90 -27.32 26.30
C ALA A 195 19.56 -26.08 26.91
N SER A 196 20.02 -26.13 28.16
CA SER A 196 20.71 -25.02 28.81
C SER A 196 22.04 -24.65 28.13
N THR A 197 22.77 -25.63 27.56
CA THR A 197 24.02 -25.38 26.82
C THR A 197 23.74 -24.68 25.49
N LEU A 198 22.69 -25.07 24.77
CA LEU A 198 22.27 -24.36 23.56
C LEU A 198 21.80 -22.93 23.84
N PHE A 199 21.11 -22.69 24.97
CA PHE A 199 20.77 -21.33 25.40
C PHE A 199 21.99 -20.49 25.69
N TYR A 200 23.01 -21.07 26.32
CA TYR A 200 24.26 -20.37 26.59
C TYR A 200 24.96 -19.95 25.28
N GLU A 201 25.12 -20.87 24.33
CA GLU A 201 25.72 -20.58 23.02
C GLU A 201 24.90 -19.58 22.22
N LEU A 202 23.56 -19.67 22.28
CA LEU A 202 22.69 -18.72 21.66
C LEU A 202 22.93 -17.31 22.21
N ASN A 203 22.98 -17.17 23.52
CA ASN A 203 23.23 -15.88 24.17
C ASN A 203 24.62 -15.35 23.84
N GLU A 204 25.68 -16.19 23.86
CA GLU A 204 27.05 -15.77 23.44
C GLU A 204 27.04 -15.24 22.00
N ASN A 205 26.37 -15.93 21.09
CA ASN A 205 26.27 -15.50 19.68
C ASN A 205 25.53 -14.14 19.56
N LEU A 206 24.43 -13.96 20.28
CA LEU A 206 23.68 -12.71 20.30
C LEU A 206 24.51 -11.56 20.91
N GLU A 207 25.27 -11.82 21.99
CA GLU A 207 26.17 -10.83 22.61
C GLU A 207 27.29 -10.39 21.68
N LYS A 208 27.91 -11.31 20.92
CA LYS A 208 28.90 -10.98 19.89
C LYS A 208 28.35 -10.03 18.84
N ASN A 209 27.04 -10.08 18.59
CA ASN A 209 26.31 -9.18 17.67
C ASN A 209 25.70 -7.95 18.38
N ASN A 210 26.13 -7.60 19.59
CA ASN A 210 25.67 -6.46 20.39
C ASN A 210 24.15 -6.46 20.64
N THR A 211 23.53 -7.65 20.77
CA THR A 211 22.11 -7.81 21.04
C THR A 211 21.87 -8.87 22.11
N ASN A 212 20.62 -9.12 22.45
CA ASN A 212 20.21 -10.21 23.34
C ASN A 212 18.84 -10.74 22.92
N LEU A 213 18.51 -11.92 23.42
CA LEU A 213 17.26 -12.62 23.07
C LEU A 213 16.01 -11.75 23.34
N LYS A 214 15.98 -11.03 24.47
CA LYS A 214 14.85 -10.14 24.81
C LYS A 214 14.64 -9.04 23.77
N LYS A 215 15.71 -8.43 23.26
CA LYS A 215 15.61 -7.41 22.20
C LYS A 215 15.07 -8.01 20.89
N VAL A 216 15.58 -9.20 20.51
CA VAL A 216 15.10 -9.89 19.30
C VAL A 216 13.63 -10.23 19.41
N LEU A 217 13.19 -10.85 20.50
CA LEU A 217 11.78 -11.22 20.72
C LEU A 217 10.86 -9.99 20.78
N ASN A 218 11.30 -8.91 21.42
CA ASN A 218 10.55 -7.66 21.40
C ASN A 218 10.43 -7.08 19.98
N GLY A 219 11.48 -7.20 19.17
CA GLY A 219 11.45 -6.80 17.74
C GLY A 219 10.38 -7.58 16.98
N VAL A 220 10.38 -8.91 17.08
CA VAL A 220 9.36 -9.78 16.46
C VAL A 220 7.93 -9.38 16.87
N TYR A 221 7.73 -9.14 18.15
CA TYR A 221 6.42 -8.74 18.66
C TYR A 221 5.97 -7.38 18.10
N GLN A 222 6.87 -6.39 18.04
CA GLN A 222 6.58 -5.08 17.47
C GLN A 222 6.31 -5.16 15.96
N ASP A 223 7.07 -5.95 15.22
CA ASP A 223 6.86 -6.15 13.78
C ASP A 223 5.48 -6.78 13.48
N ARG A 224 5.06 -7.77 14.27
CA ARG A 224 3.70 -8.35 14.16
C ARG A 224 2.61 -7.31 14.40
N ILE A 225 2.73 -6.50 15.45
CA ILE A 225 1.75 -5.44 15.73
C ILE A 225 1.70 -4.44 14.59
N ASN A 226 2.87 -3.97 14.13
CA ASN A 226 2.97 -3.00 13.06
C ASN A 226 2.40 -3.55 11.76
N ASN A 227 2.73 -4.77 11.36
CA ASN A 227 2.24 -5.39 10.14
C ASN A 227 0.72 -5.61 10.18
N ASN A 228 0.17 -6.03 11.33
CA ASN A 228 -1.28 -6.15 11.51
C ASN A 228 -1.99 -4.79 11.42
N LEU A 229 -1.41 -3.75 11.98
CA LEU A 229 -1.95 -2.39 11.86
C LEU A 229 -1.88 -1.88 10.41
N ILE A 230 -0.74 -2.08 9.75
CA ILE A 230 -0.56 -1.63 8.36
C ILE A 230 -1.54 -2.36 7.44
N ILE A 231 -1.66 -3.69 7.51
CA ILE A 231 -2.58 -4.44 6.64
C ILE A 231 -4.03 -4.01 6.83
N SER A 232 -4.46 -3.78 8.07
CA SER A 232 -5.79 -3.24 8.37
C SER A 232 -5.99 -1.86 7.73
N ASN A 233 -5.00 -0.97 7.85
CA ASN A 233 -5.04 0.36 7.22
C ASN A 233 -5.09 0.28 5.69
N LEU A 234 -4.34 -0.65 5.07
CA LEU A 234 -4.32 -0.83 3.63
C LEU A 234 -5.70 -1.22 3.09
N PHE A 235 -6.39 -2.18 3.72
CA PHE A 235 -7.74 -2.55 3.32
C PHE A 235 -8.76 -1.45 3.60
N HIS A 236 -8.57 -0.69 4.69
CA HIS A 236 -9.38 0.51 4.92
C HIS A 236 -9.22 1.54 3.80
N ILE A 237 -7.99 1.73 3.27
CA ILE A 237 -7.74 2.63 2.14
C ILE A 237 -8.41 2.12 0.86
N LEU A 238 -8.37 0.81 0.56
CA LEU A 238 -9.09 0.25 -0.59
C LEU A 238 -10.57 0.56 -0.50
N LYS A 239 -11.20 0.29 0.63
CA LYS A 239 -12.61 0.59 0.88
C LYS A 239 -12.93 2.08 0.79
N LEU A 240 -12.06 2.95 1.29
CA LEU A 240 -12.18 4.39 1.13
C LEU A 240 -12.12 4.77 -0.35
N ASN A 241 -11.20 4.17 -1.12
CA ASN A 241 -11.01 4.44 -2.54
C ASN A 241 -12.22 4.03 -3.39
N GLU A 242 -12.89 2.92 -3.07
CA GLU A 242 -14.15 2.48 -3.70
C GLU A 242 -15.23 3.55 -3.58
N ASN A 243 -15.33 4.17 -2.40
CA ASN A 243 -16.35 5.17 -2.08
C ASN A 243 -15.94 6.62 -2.42
N LEU A 244 -14.77 6.82 -3.02
CA LEU A 244 -14.23 8.14 -3.31
C LEU A 244 -14.89 8.74 -4.55
N LYS A 245 -15.71 9.78 -4.35
CA LYS A 245 -16.31 10.55 -5.45
C LYS A 245 -15.30 11.55 -6.01
N LEU A 246 -14.98 11.42 -7.29
CA LEU A 246 -14.01 12.30 -7.96
C LEU A 246 -14.48 13.76 -8.01
N GLU A 247 -15.78 13.99 -8.15
CA GLU A 247 -16.39 15.31 -8.15
C GLU A 247 -16.04 16.10 -6.88
N THR A 248 -16.12 15.44 -5.73
CA THR A 248 -15.73 16.05 -4.45
C THR A 248 -14.24 16.41 -4.41
N LEU A 249 -13.38 15.57 -5.02
CA LEU A 249 -11.95 15.87 -5.09
C LEU A 249 -11.69 17.08 -5.99
N TYR A 250 -12.43 17.20 -7.12
CA TYR A 250 -12.32 18.38 -7.99
C TYR A 250 -12.71 19.64 -7.25
N GLU A 251 -13.84 19.65 -6.57
CA GLU A 251 -14.34 20.82 -5.85
C GLU A 251 -13.40 21.27 -4.74
N GLU A 252 -12.78 20.34 -4.03
CA GLU A 252 -11.94 20.65 -2.87
C GLU A 252 -10.47 20.87 -3.22
N ILE A 253 -9.92 20.20 -4.24
CA ILE A 253 -8.49 20.23 -4.55
C ILE A 253 -8.18 21.12 -5.76
N SER A 254 -9.05 21.13 -6.79
CA SER A 254 -8.75 21.80 -8.06
C SER A 254 -8.94 23.33 -7.96
N GLU A 255 -7.86 24.08 -8.12
CA GLU A 255 -7.92 25.54 -8.23
C GLU A 255 -8.70 25.99 -9.49
N THR A 256 -8.65 25.17 -10.54
CA THR A 256 -9.45 25.40 -11.77
C THR A 256 -10.94 25.32 -11.48
N GLU A 257 -11.38 24.33 -10.70
CA GLU A 257 -12.77 24.17 -10.32
C GLU A 257 -13.24 25.29 -9.38
N LYS A 258 -12.40 25.70 -8.45
CA LYS A 258 -12.70 26.85 -7.58
C LYS A 258 -12.92 28.14 -8.38
N GLU A 259 -12.07 28.38 -9.38
CA GLU A 259 -12.20 29.50 -10.29
C GLU A 259 -13.50 29.45 -11.09
N LEU A 260 -13.83 28.30 -11.69
CA LEU A 260 -15.08 28.13 -12.45
C LEU A 260 -16.32 28.30 -11.57
N ASN A 261 -16.28 27.86 -10.31
CA ASN A 261 -17.37 28.01 -9.37
C ASN A 261 -17.66 29.46 -8.92
N THR A 262 -16.85 30.43 -9.32
CA THR A 262 -17.17 31.87 -9.17
C THR A 262 -18.30 32.29 -10.10
N ASP A 263 -18.46 31.63 -11.25
CA ASP A 263 -19.65 31.77 -12.10
C ASP A 263 -20.85 31.08 -11.44
N LYS A 264 -21.87 31.86 -11.09
CA LYS A 264 -23.07 31.39 -10.36
C LYS A 264 -23.84 30.30 -11.11
N ILE A 265 -23.90 30.38 -12.46
CA ILE A 265 -24.61 29.41 -13.28
C ILE A 265 -23.81 28.09 -13.29
N TYR A 266 -22.51 28.13 -13.53
CA TYR A 266 -21.67 26.94 -13.47
C TYR A 266 -21.73 26.25 -12.10
N LYS A 267 -21.67 27.03 -11.01
CA LYS A 267 -21.76 26.49 -9.65
C LYS A 267 -23.02 25.70 -9.40
N ALA A 268 -24.15 26.10 -9.98
CA ALA A 268 -25.47 25.49 -9.81
C ALA A 268 -25.72 24.27 -10.73
N MET A 269 -24.78 23.93 -11.63
CA MET A 269 -24.90 22.81 -12.56
C MET A 269 -24.75 21.46 -11.85
N ASP A 270 -25.38 20.44 -12.41
CA ASP A 270 -25.17 19.04 -12.06
C ASP A 270 -23.76 18.54 -12.46
N SER A 271 -23.38 17.37 -11.95
CA SER A 271 -22.06 16.77 -12.15
C SER A 271 -21.74 16.48 -13.62
N ASP A 272 -22.73 16.02 -14.39
CA ASP A 272 -22.55 15.62 -15.80
C ASP A 272 -22.35 16.85 -16.69
N THR A 273 -23.14 17.88 -16.45
CA THR A 273 -22.97 19.17 -17.13
C THR A 273 -21.61 19.78 -16.80
N LYS A 274 -21.19 19.80 -15.52
CA LYS A 274 -19.86 20.25 -15.13
C LYS A 274 -18.74 19.41 -15.78
N ALA A 275 -18.93 18.09 -15.93
CA ALA A 275 -17.96 17.23 -16.63
C ALA A 275 -17.81 17.62 -18.10
N SER A 276 -18.92 17.94 -18.78
CA SER A 276 -18.89 18.44 -20.18
C SER A 276 -18.12 19.76 -20.29
N TYR A 277 -18.32 20.69 -19.37
CA TYR A 277 -17.60 21.97 -19.30
C TYR A 277 -16.09 21.76 -19.06
N ARG A 278 -15.73 20.89 -18.11
CA ARG A 278 -14.34 20.52 -17.83
C ARG A 278 -13.65 19.95 -19.07
N ASN A 279 -14.30 19.01 -19.75
CA ASN A 279 -13.77 18.39 -20.96
C ASN A 279 -13.52 19.43 -22.07
N GLN A 280 -14.44 20.36 -22.26
CA GLN A 280 -14.31 21.42 -23.27
C GLN A 280 -13.20 22.40 -22.88
N LEU A 281 -13.10 22.78 -21.60
CA LEU A 281 -12.04 23.63 -21.07
C LEU A 281 -10.66 23.00 -21.33
N ILE A 282 -10.47 21.72 -21.02
CA ILE A 282 -9.25 20.98 -21.26
C ILE A 282 -8.86 21.03 -22.74
N LYS A 283 -9.81 20.76 -23.65
CA LYS A 283 -9.58 20.82 -25.11
C LYS A 283 -9.11 22.19 -25.57
N LEU A 284 -9.79 23.25 -25.11
CA LEU A 284 -9.46 24.61 -25.50
C LEU A 284 -8.16 25.13 -24.89
N ALA A 285 -7.88 24.82 -23.63
CA ALA A 285 -6.62 25.15 -22.98
C ALA A 285 -5.44 24.50 -23.72
N LYS A 286 -5.57 23.20 -24.07
CA LYS A 286 -4.57 22.48 -24.87
C LYS A 286 -4.37 23.11 -26.24
N LYS A 287 -5.45 23.46 -26.96
CA LYS A 287 -5.38 24.13 -28.28
C LYS A 287 -4.63 25.46 -28.19
N LYS A 288 -4.84 26.21 -27.09
CA LYS A 288 -4.19 27.51 -26.84
C LYS A 288 -2.81 27.41 -26.19
N LYS A 289 -2.35 26.19 -25.85
CA LYS A 289 -1.06 25.93 -25.19
C LYS A 289 -0.89 26.68 -23.87
N ILE A 290 -1.96 26.80 -23.08
CA ILE A 290 -1.94 27.43 -21.75
C ILE A 290 -2.51 26.46 -20.71
N SER A 291 -2.23 26.72 -19.42
CA SER A 291 -2.77 25.88 -18.33
C SER A 291 -4.30 25.99 -18.23
N GLU A 292 -4.93 24.91 -17.73
CA GLU A 292 -6.38 24.88 -17.46
C GLU A 292 -6.80 26.03 -16.53
N LEU A 293 -6.03 26.29 -15.48
CA LEU A 293 -6.28 27.39 -14.54
C LEU A 293 -6.19 28.77 -15.20
N THR A 294 -5.14 28.98 -16.02
CA THR A 294 -5.00 30.26 -16.75
C THR A 294 -6.15 30.48 -17.70
N TYR A 295 -6.62 29.42 -18.37
CA TYR A 295 -7.73 29.51 -19.27
C TYR A 295 -9.06 29.76 -18.53
N ALA A 296 -9.30 29.09 -17.40
CA ALA A 296 -10.45 29.31 -16.55
C ALA A 296 -10.54 30.76 -16.07
N ARG A 297 -9.44 31.33 -15.55
CA ARG A 297 -9.37 32.74 -15.13
C ARG A 297 -9.72 33.71 -16.25
N ARG A 298 -9.22 33.45 -17.48
CA ARG A 298 -9.55 34.27 -18.65
C ARG A 298 -11.03 34.20 -19.02
N LEU A 299 -11.61 32.99 -18.92
CA LEU A 299 -13.05 32.77 -19.21
C LEU A 299 -13.93 33.50 -18.21
N VAL A 300 -13.65 33.33 -16.92
CA VAL A 300 -14.41 33.98 -15.83
C VAL A 300 -14.32 35.51 -15.96
N ALA A 301 -13.11 36.05 -16.06
CA ALA A 301 -12.91 37.50 -16.21
C ALA A 301 -13.63 38.06 -17.45
N LYS A 302 -13.66 37.32 -18.56
CA LYS A 302 -14.39 37.72 -19.77
C LYS A 302 -15.90 37.65 -19.55
N GLY A 303 -16.39 36.61 -18.87
CA GLY A 303 -17.80 36.46 -18.52
C GLY A 303 -18.30 37.59 -17.64
N GLU A 304 -17.53 37.96 -16.63
CA GLU A 304 -17.83 39.09 -15.73
C GLU A 304 -17.88 40.43 -16.48
N LYS A 305 -16.87 40.68 -17.33
CA LYS A 305 -16.80 41.92 -18.14
C LYS A 305 -17.99 42.06 -19.10
N GLU A 306 -18.37 40.97 -19.78
CA GLU A 306 -19.45 40.98 -20.77
C GLU A 306 -20.82 40.62 -20.18
N LYS A 307 -20.91 40.38 -18.86
CA LYS A 307 -22.13 39.93 -18.14
C LYS A 307 -22.73 38.66 -18.78
N LYS A 308 -21.92 37.73 -19.24
CA LYS A 308 -22.28 36.48 -19.86
C LYS A 308 -21.75 35.28 -19.12
N HIS A 309 -22.51 34.21 -19.07
CA HIS A 309 -22.08 32.95 -18.52
C HIS A 309 -20.89 32.35 -19.31
N ILE A 310 -19.95 31.69 -18.63
CA ILE A 310 -18.73 31.09 -19.20
C ILE A 310 -19.03 30.10 -20.35
N GLY A 311 -20.15 29.37 -20.31
CA GLY A 311 -20.58 28.46 -21.35
C GLY A 311 -20.70 29.08 -22.74
N PHE A 312 -21.06 30.38 -22.81
CA PHE A 312 -21.11 31.11 -24.08
C PHE A 312 -19.75 31.13 -24.83
N TYR A 313 -18.65 31.04 -24.10
CA TYR A 313 -17.30 31.05 -24.67
C TYR A 313 -16.68 29.66 -24.81
N LEU A 314 -17.22 28.68 -24.07
CA LEU A 314 -16.72 27.29 -24.15
C LEU A 314 -17.32 26.51 -25.31
N PHE A 315 -18.58 26.78 -25.70
CA PHE A 315 -19.34 26.00 -26.68
C PHE A 315 -19.64 26.80 -27.96
N LYS A 316 -18.86 27.82 -28.25
CA LYS A 316 -18.90 28.55 -29.53
C LYS A 316 -18.18 27.82 -30.65
#